data_dc7d1bf81a810d1d6ee567870f0b30cb
#
_entry.id   dc7d1bf81a810d1d6ee567870f0b30cb
#
_cell.length_a   1.000
_cell.length_b   1.000
_cell.length_c   1.000
_cell.angle_alpha   90.00
_cell.angle_beta   90.00
_cell.angle_gamma   90.00
#
_symmetry.space_group_name_H-M   'P 1'
#
loop_
_entity.id
_entity.type
_entity.pdbx_description
1 polymer ?
#
loop_
_entity_poly.entity_id
_entity_poly.type
_entity_poly.pdbx_seq_one_letter_code
_entity_poly.pdbx_strand_id
1 'polypeptide(L)'
;MAFRKVIWGLPLAVVLFATGLLVGCDPQSSDDASADSALNLNRGEIPENLQGETALKLLYSRIPTTLNPHLANGFQDFEAARIVYEPLATYEPNGDLVPVLASLLPTKENGGISQDGRTVTWRLKPDVRWSDGQPFTAVDVVFTYQFVSDPRVAAVTEQYYSDILKVEALDELTVRITFKEPNPSWALPFTGQNGMILPQHIFEDSVGLNARQAPGNLQPVGTGPYRFITAADGVWTFAANEQFRDGLPPFKIVELEGGVPPYVAARRVLRDGDADFAHNVQLAIRDRVSLAAAGQGSVYATFGAYVERLMLNITDPNKETEDGEKSAVENPHPFLSDKTVRRAIDLAIDRDAIANNVYGNAGQRTNQLLPYPEEYANPAISYRYDPALANQLLDEAGWIDTNNNGIRDKDGVEMTVVYQTPINPVRQETQSLIKENLEEIGISVDIRRIQPEDFFSADPSQTRSLNHFYADMQEYNVGSATPDPAIYMGWWRCDQIASQENQWQKPNNGRYCNEEYDEVWEQADSELDADDRASLFQRLNTILAQDYVVIPLVRRAVTNALSNRVTGVDPTPWDTSTWDIGTWSPVGGAADVREEAVEPEVEITPVEPEATGPEDVGETAEPLESVPVAPPREDE
;
A
#
# COMPACT_ATOMS: atom_id res chain seq x y z
N MET A 1 -35.74 29.64 -45.10
CA MET A 1 -35.84 28.72 -46.23
C MET A 1 -35.57 27.34 -45.67
N ALA A 2 -36.54 26.61 -45.30
CA ALA A 2 -37.59 25.84 -45.98
C ALA A 2 -37.07 24.45 -46.45
N PHE A 3 -37.52 23.42 -45.70
CA PHE A 3 -37.96 22.08 -46.15
C PHE A 3 -36.90 21.10 -46.75
N ARG A 4 -36.86 19.83 -46.32
CA ARG A 4 -37.88 18.77 -46.44
C ARG A 4 -37.57 17.53 -45.58
N LYS A 5 -38.61 17.03 -44.88
CA LYS A 5 -38.76 15.66 -44.34
C LYS A 5 -38.95 14.68 -45.51
N VAL A 6 -38.45 13.44 -45.35
CA VAL A 6 -38.98 12.26 -46.05
C VAL A 6 -39.13 11.11 -45.04
N ILE A 7 -40.37 10.69 -44.89
CA ILE A 7 -40.84 9.49 -44.19
C ILE A 7 -41.13 8.42 -45.25
N TRP A 8 -40.79 7.16 -45.00
CA TRP A 8 -41.37 5.92 -45.58
C TRP A 8 -40.63 4.77 -44.88
N GLY A 9 -41.20 3.68 -44.27
CA GLY A 9 -42.51 3.09 -44.33
C GLY A 9 -42.25 1.59 -44.07
N LEU A 10 -42.85 1.01 -43.01
CA LEU A 10 -42.82 -0.44 -42.70
C LEU A 10 -43.52 -1.25 -43.79
N PRO A 11 -43.26 -2.59 -43.83
CA PRO A 11 -44.42 -3.46 -43.70
C PRO A 11 -44.31 -4.59 -42.67
N LEU A 12 -45.47 -4.88 -42.10
CA LEU A 12 -45.87 -6.05 -41.31
C LEU A 12 -45.85 -7.34 -42.15
N ALA A 13 -45.54 -8.47 -41.50
CA ALA A 13 -46.08 -9.81 -41.86
C ALA A 13 -46.03 -10.70 -40.61
N VAL A 14 -47.08 -10.88 -39.92
CA VAL A 14 -48.08 -11.96 -39.82
C VAL A 14 -47.50 -13.36 -39.47
N VAL A 15 -47.68 -13.72 -38.20
CA VAL A 15 -48.17 -14.90 -37.45
C VAL A 15 -48.25 -16.25 -38.17
N LEU A 16 -47.72 -17.29 -37.53
CA LEU A 16 -48.34 -18.62 -37.47
C LEU A 16 -48.02 -19.32 -36.13
N PHE A 17 -49.13 -19.71 -35.47
CA PHE A 17 -49.18 -20.54 -34.25
C PHE A 17 -48.77 -21.99 -34.56
N ALA A 18 -47.99 -22.61 -33.65
CA ALA A 18 -48.02 -24.05 -33.46
C ALA A 18 -47.94 -24.36 -31.96
N THR A 19 -49.00 -24.96 -31.49
CA THR A 19 -49.22 -25.53 -30.15
C THR A 19 -48.38 -26.79 -29.96
N GLY A 20 -47.73 -26.91 -28.79
CA GLY A 20 -47.16 -28.19 -28.40
C GLY A 20 -46.41 -28.20 -27.06
N LEU A 21 -47.12 -28.78 -26.07
CA LEU A 21 -46.58 -29.48 -24.88
C LEU A 21 -45.94 -28.68 -23.74
N LEU A 22 -46.72 -28.52 -22.68
CA LEU A 22 -46.27 -28.26 -21.30
C LEU A 22 -45.37 -29.40 -20.80
N VAL A 23 -44.11 -29.08 -20.54
CA VAL A 23 -43.27 -29.82 -19.61
C VAL A 23 -42.89 -28.82 -18.52
N GLY A 24 -43.23 -29.17 -17.28
CA GLY A 24 -42.95 -28.36 -16.11
C GLY A 24 -41.43 -28.17 -15.94
N CYS A 25 -41.03 -26.92 -15.82
CA CYS A 25 -39.71 -26.55 -15.28
C CYS A 25 -39.90 -26.06 -13.85
N ASP A 26 -39.32 -26.78 -12.91
CA ASP A 26 -39.04 -26.28 -11.58
C ASP A 26 -38.22 -24.97 -11.69
N PRO A 27 -38.43 -23.99 -10.81
CA PRO A 27 -37.55 -22.84 -10.74
C PRO A 27 -36.24 -23.30 -10.10
N GLN A 28 -35.23 -23.61 -10.93
CA GLN A 28 -33.87 -23.66 -10.47
C GLN A 28 -33.48 -22.26 -10.00
N SER A 29 -33.13 -22.20 -8.72
CA SER A 29 -32.38 -21.11 -8.13
C SER A 29 -31.23 -20.72 -9.05
N SER A 30 -31.20 -19.46 -9.46
CA SER A 30 -29.99 -18.85 -10.01
C SER A 30 -28.95 -18.79 -8.89
N ASP A 31 -28.15 -19.82 -8.76
CA ASP A 31 -26.88 -19.71 -8.10
C ASP A 31 -26.05 -18.72 -8.92
N ASP A 32 -25.83 -17.55 -8.35
CA ASP A 32 -24.74 -16.66 -8.74
C ASP A 32 -23.44 -17.45 -8.63
N ALA A 33 -23.01 -17.99 -9.73
CA ALA A 33 -21.67 -18.52 -9.89
C ALA A 33 -20.72 -17.32 -9.80
N SER A 34 -20.25 -17.04 -8.57
CA SER A 34 -19.01 -16.29 -8.35
C SER A 34 -17.96 -16.92 -9.26
N ALA A 35 -17.43 -16.12 -10.19
CA ALA A 35 -16.43 -16.54 -11.16
C ALA A 35 -15.06 -16.72 -10.46
N ASP A 36 -14.94 -17.71 -9.60
CA ASP A 36 -13.69 -18.33 -9.16
C ASP A 36 -13.50 -19.64 -9.92
N SER A 37 -13.44 -19.56 -11.25
CA SER A 37 -12.93 -20.69 -12.03
C SER A 37 -11.42 -20.73 -11.78
N ALA A 38 -10.99 -21.61 -10.87
CA ALA A 38 -9.59 -21.88 -10.61
C ALA A 38 -8.85 -22.10 -11.94
N LEU A 39 -7.89 -21.22 -12.25
CA LEU A 39 -7.04 -21.32 -13.42
C LEU A 39 -6.24 -22.61 -13.33
N ASN A 40 -6.39 -23.49 -14.30
CA ASN A 40 -5.59 -24.69 -14.45
C ASN A 40 -4.54 -24.45 -15.55
N LEU A 41 -3.33 -24.05 -15.15
CA LEU A 41 -2.22 -23.75 -16.03
C LEU A 41 -1.11 -24.80 -15.82
N ASN A 42 -0.56 -25.30 -16.89
CA ASN A 42 0.55 -26.25 -16.82
C ASN A 42 1.62 -25.88 -17.86
N ARG A 43 2.85 -25.60 -17.39
CA ARG A 43 4.03 -25.37 -18.22
C ARG A 43 5.02 -26.54 -18.16
N GLY A 44 4.76 -27.54 -17.34
CA GLY A 44 5.62 -28.71 -17.20
C GLY A 44 5.34 -29.49 -15.91
N GLU A 45 6.06 -30.56 -15.72
CA GLU A 45 6.06 -31.32 -14.46
C GLU A 45 7.23 -30.87 -13.58
N ILE A 46 7.11 -31.11 -12.27
CA ILE A 46 8.24 -30.98 -11.36
C ILE A 46 9.34 -31.94 -11.90
N PRO A 47 10.58 -31.44 -12.11
CA PRO A 47 11.68 -32.27 -12.60
C PRO A 47 11.84 -33.54 -11.76
N GLU A 48 12.13 -34.68 -12.39
CA GLU A 48 12.26 -35.99 -11.71
C GLU A 48 13.24 -35.92 -10.53
N ASN A 49 14.34 -35.19 -10.69
CA ASN A 49 15.35 -34.98 -9.64
C ASN A 49 14.89 -34.14 -8.46
N LEU A 50 13.73 -33.46 -8.55
CA LEU A 50 13.12 -32.66 -7.48
C LEU A 50 11.84 -33.30 -6.93
N GLN A 51 11.41 -34.44 -7.49
CA GLN A 51 10.26 -35.17 -6.97
C GLN A 51 10.55 -35.73 -5.57
N GLY A 52 9.67 -35.37 -4.60
CA GLY A 52 9.85 -35.78 -3.21
C GLY A 52 10.60 -34.77 -2.32
N GLU A 53 11.10 -33.67 -2.90
CA GLU A 53 11.61 -32.54 -2.12
C GLU A 53 10.50 -31.90 -1.30
N THR A 54 10.84 -31.43 -0.11
CA THR A 54 9.88 -30.69 0.75
C THR A 54 9.64 -29.30 0.14
N ALA A 55 8.39 -29.00 -0.15
CA ALA A 55 8.01 -27.68 -0.63
C ALA A 55 7.99 -26.64 0.50
N LEU A 56 8.46 -25.43 0.20
CA LEU A 56 8.20 -24.23 0.99
C LEU A 56 6.77 -23.76 0.70
N LYS A 57 5.90 -23.76 1.73
CA LYS A 57 4.47 -23.45 1.57
C LYS A 57 4.15 -22.03 2.06
N LEU A 58 3.73 -21.19 1.12
CA LEU A 58 3.36 -19.79 1.33
C LEU A 58 1.84 -19.63 1.24
N LEU A 59 1.23 -18.95 2.22
CA LEU A 59 -0.21 -18.73 2.29
C LEU A 59 -0.56 -17.25 2.12
N TYR A 60 -1.47 -16.96 1.19
CA TYR A 60 -1.94 -15.62 0.88
C TYR A 60 -3.46 -15.54 0.95
N SER A 61 -3.99 -14.39 1.38
CA SER A 61 -5.44 -14.19 1.51
C SER A 61 -6.18 -14.08 0.17
N ARG A 62 -5.45 -13.83 -0.92
CA ARG A 62 -6.01 -13.75 -2.28
C ARG A 62 -5.21 -14.65 -3.22
N ILE A 63 -5.88 -15.15 -4.26
CA ILE A 63 -5.23 -15.89 -5.33
C ILE A 63 -4.54 -14.90 -6.27
N PRO A 64 -3.27 -15.12 -6.68
CA PRO A 64 -2.65 -14.32 -7.73
C PRO A 64 -3.46 -14.37 -9.03
N THR A 65 -3.67 -13.22 -9.64
CA THR A 65 -4.42 -13.08 -10.90
C THR A 65 -3.51 -12.93 -12.11
N THR A 66 -2.27 -12.52 -11.88
CA THR A 66 -1.20 -12.39 -12.87
C THR A 66 0.16 -12.53 -12.19
N LEU A 67 1.15 -12.96 -12.96
CA LEU A 67 2.56 -12.90 -12.55
C LEU A 67 3.34 -11.80 -13.30
N ASN A 68 2.64 -10.95 -14.07
CA ASN A 68 3.24 -9.74 -14.63
C ASN A 68 3.09 -8.60 -13.63
N PRO A 69 4.19 -8.12 -13.00
CA PRO A 69 4.12 -7.11 -11.94
C PRO A 69 3.53 -5.78 -12.41
N HIS A 70 3.68 -5.45 -13.69
CA HIS A 70 3.16 -4.18 -14.25
C HIS A 70 1.65 -4.22 -14.53
N LEU A 71 1.02 -5.41 -14.45
CA LEU A 71 -0.42 -5.62 -14.59
C LEU A 71 -1.08 -6.12 -13.30
N ALA A 72 -0.37 -6.03 -12.17
CA ALA A 72 -0.83 -6.51 -10.87
C ALA A 72 -2.15 -5.86 -10.42
N ASN A 73 -3.02 -6.64 -9.76
CA ASN A 73 -4.27 -6.16 -9.19
C ASN A 73 -4.21 -6.07 -7.64
N GLY A 74 -3.08 -6.45 -7.04
CA GLY A 74 -2.89 -6.38 -5.60
C GLY A 74 -1.56 -6.99 -5.15
N PHE A 75 -1.32 -6.98 -3.85
CA PHE A 75 -0.06 -7.47 -3.25
C PHE A 75 0.30 -8.89 -3.66
N GLN A 76 -0.69 -9.80 -3.69
CA GLN A 76 -0.46 -11.21 -4.04
C GLN A 76 0.18 -11.39 -5.41
N ASP A 77 -0.11 -10.49 -6.35
CA ASP A 77 0.45 -10.56 -7.70
C ASP A 77 1.93 -10.14 -7.69
N PHE A 78 2.30 -9.08 -6.97
CA PHE A 78 3.70 -8.67 -6.79
C PHE A 78 4.51 -9.72 -6.02
N GLU A 79 3.95 -10.25 -4.93
CA GLU A 79 4.57 -11.31 -4.12
C GLU A 79 4.88 -12.57 -4.95
N ALA A 80 3.92 -13.00 -5.77
CA ALA A 80 4.09 -14.15 -6.66
C ALA A 80 5.05 -13.84 -7.81
N ALA A 81 5.00 -12.64 -8.40
CA ALA A 81 5.90 -12.22 -9.47
C ALA A 81 7.36 -12.18 -9.01
N ARG A 82 7.61 -11.72 -7.77
CA ARG A 82 8.97 -11.55 -7.22
C ARG A 82 9.70 -12.87 -6.99
N ILE A 83 8.98 -13.99 -6.90
CA ILE A 83 9.56 -15.34 -6.88
C ILE A 83 10.31 -15.64 -8.19
N VAL A 84 9.88 -15.02 -9.30
CA VAL A 84 10.33 -15.32 -10.67
C VAL A 84 11.09 -14.16 -11.30
N TYR A 85 10.64 -12.92 -11.11
CA TYR A 85 11.22 -11.72 -11.71
C TYR A 85 12.09 -10.94 -10.75
N GLU A 86 13.05 -10.20 -11.30
CA GLU A 86 13.96 -9.36 -10.53
C GLU A 86 14.04 -7.94 -11.12
N PRO A 87 14.28 -6.92 -10.25
CA PRO A 87 14.57 -5.54 -10.67
C PRO A 87 16.07 -5.35 -10.92
N LEU A 88 16.48 -4.15 -11.40
CA LEU A 88 17.90 -3.78 -11.48
C LEU A 88 18.54 -3.64 -10.11
N ALA A 89 17.82 -3.09 -9.15
CA ALA A 89 18.23 -2.93 -7.76
C ALA A 89 17.00 -3.02 -6.84
N THR A 90 17.22 -3.27 -5.56
CA THR A 90 16.17 -3.30 -4.53
C THR A 90 16.62 -2.56 -3.28
N TYR A 91 15.75 -2.46 -2.27
CA TYR A 91 16.03 -1.76 -1.03
C TYR A 91 16.13 -2.74 0.13
N GLU A 92 17.22 -2.65 0.89
CA GLU A 92 17.37 -3.34 2.16
C GLU A 92 16.38 -2.80 3.22
N PRO A 93 16.20 -3.50 4.36
CA PRO A 93 15.27 -3.06 5.40
C PRO A 93 15.49 -1.62 5.91
N ASN A 94 16.75 -1.14 5.93
CA ASN A 94 17.12 0.22 6.32
C ASN A 94 16.85 1.29 5.24
N GLY A 95 16.43 0.89 4.04
CA GLY A 95 16.15 1.77 2.90
C GLY A 95 17.33 1.97 1.94
N ASP A 96 18.49 1.37 2.21
CA ASP A 96 19.65 1.44 1.32
C ASP A 96 19.39 0.67 0.02
N LEU A 97 19.73 1.28 -1.10
CA LEU A 97 19.60 0.66 -2.41
C LEU A 97 20.76 -0.33 -2.65
N VAL A 98 20.43 -1.56 -3.06
CA VAL A 98 21.42 -2.62 -3.36
C VAL A 98 21.20 -3.20 -4.76
N PRO A 99 22.28 -3.56 -5.50
CA PRO A 99 22.17 -4.03 -6.87
C PRO A 99 21.69 -5.50 -6.92
N VAL A 100 20.73 -5.79 -7.82
CA VAL A 100 20.21 -7.14 -8.09
C VAL A 100 20.65 -7.62 -9.48
N LEU A 101 20.06 -7.11 -10.57
CA LEU A 101 20.50 -7.35 -11.94
C LEU A 101 21.57 -6.37 -12.41
N ALA A 102 21.68 -5.22 -11.75
CA ALA A 102 22.80 -4.31 -11.95
C ALA A 102 24.09 -4.85 -11.30
N SER A 103 25.24 -4.58 -11.91
CA SER A 103 26.55 -4.94 -11.38
C SER A 103 27.05 -3.98 -10.30
N LEU A 104 26.59 -2.72 -10.37
CA LEU A 104 26.87 -1.66 -9.39
C LEU A 104 25.79 -0.58 -9.49
N LEU A 105 25.62 0.18 -8.40
CA LEU A 105 24.69 1.31 -8.38
C LEU A 105 25.29 2.52 -9.11
N PRO A 106 24.48 3.27 -9.89
CA PRO A 106 24.88 4.55 -10.45
C PRO A 106 25.11 5.58 -9.33
N THR A 107 26.24 6.31 -9.42
CA THR A 107 26.54 7.47 -8.58
C THR A 107 27.16 8.60 -9.42
N LYS A 108 27.24 9.82 -8.87
CA LYS A 108 27.96 10.92 -9.51
C LYS A 108 29.46 10.64 -9.60
N GLU A 109 30.02 9.98 -8.59
CA GLU A 109 31.46 9.65 -8.45
C GLU A 109 31.91 8.63 -9.49
N ASN A 110 31.07 7.62 -9.78
CA ASN A 110 31.40 6.59 -10.78
C ASN A 110 30.94 6.96 -12.20
N GLY A 111 30.36 8.17 -12.37
CA GLY A 111 29.86 8.67 -13.64
C GLY A 111 28.56 7.99 -14.09
N GLY A 112 27.94 7.22 -13.24
CA GLY A 112 26.62 6.60 -13.47
C GLY A 112 25.49 7.62 -13.43
N ILE A 113 25.64 8.72 -12.69
CA ILE A 113 24.68 9.84 -12.67
C ILE A 113 25.40 11.07 -13.24
N SER A 114 24.76 11.77 -14.19
CA SER A 114 25.29 13.02 -14.74
C SER A 114 25.27 14.14 -13.70
N GLN A 115 26.17 15.13 -13.86
CA GLN A 115 26.30 16.25 -12.92
C GLN A 115 25.02 17.08 -12.78
N ASP A 116 24.23 17.16 -13.83
CA ASP A 116 22.94 17.86 -13.86
C ASP A 116 21.76 17.00 -13.40
N GLY A 117 21.98 15.74 -12.98
CA GLY A 117 20.96 14.82 -12.48
C GLY A 117 19.94 14.34 -13.54
N ARG A 118 20.17 14.65 -14.84
CA ARG A 118 19.23 14.28 -15.91
C ARG A 118 19.47 12.91 -16.54
N THR A 119 20.64 12.33 -16.35
CA THR A 119 21.02 11.08 -17.00
C THR A 119 21.54 10.08 -15.98
N VAL A 120 21.02 8.86 -16.04
CA VAL A 120 21.47 7.72 -15.23
C VAL A 120 21.88 6.58 -16.15
N THR A 121 23.06 6.00 -15.88
CA THR A 121 23.60 4.89 -16.65
C THR A 121 23.77 3.68 -15.74
N TRP A 122 23.00 2.63 -16.00
CA TRP A 122 23.08 1.35 -15.32
C TRP A 122 24.02 0.41 -16.07
N ARG A 123 24.81 -0.34 -15.32
CA ARG A 123 25.61 -1.46 -15.83
C ARG A 123 25.04 -2.77 -15.31
N LEU A 124 24.73 -3.69 -16.20
CA LEU A 124 24.12 -4.97 -15.90
C LEU A 124 25.17 -6.00 -15.51
N LYS A 125 24.78 -7.02 -14.72
CA LYS A 125 25.60 -8.18 -14.44
C LYS A 125 25.80 -9.00 -15.73
N PRO A 126 27.01 -9.46 -16.03
CA PRO A 126 27.24 -10.36 -17.14
C PRO A 126 26.68 -11.76 -16.84
N ASP A 127 26.45 -12.55 -17.89
CA ASP A 127 26.11 -13.98 -17.82
C ASP A 127 24.77 -14.30 -17.13
N VAL A 128 23.91 -13.29 -16.87
CA VAL A 128 22.54 -13.51 -16.38
C VAL A 128 21.69 -14.11 -17.49
N ARG A 129 20.89 -15.12 -17.13
CA ARG A 129 19.98 -15.82 -18.06
C ARG A 129 18.56 -15.83 -17.54
N TRP A 130 17.64 -15.76 -18.47
CA TRP A 130 16.25 -16.09 -18.24
C TRP A 130 16.11 -17.61 -17.97
N SER A 131 15.04 -18.01 -17.31
CA SER A 131 14.80 -19.42 -16.93
C SER A 131 14.63 -20.39 -18.10
N ASP A 132 14.45 -19.87 -19.32
CA ASP A 132 14.46 -20.63 -20.57
C ASP A 132 15.84 -20.69 -21.25
N GLY A 133 16.86 -20.09 -20.64
CA GLY A 133 18.25 -20.11 -21.11
C GLY A 133 18.64 -18.94 -22.02
N GLN A 134 17.70 -18.08 -22.44
CA GLN A 134 18.04 -16.88 -23.20
C GLN A 134 18.86 -15.88 -22.34
N PRO A 135 19.78 -15.11 -22.94
CA PRO A 135 20.54 -14.10 -22.19
C PRO A 135 19.65 -12.92 -21.79
N PHE A 136 19.86 -12.42 -20.57
CA PHE A 136 19.33 -11.12 -20.11
C PHE A 136 20.24 -10.01 -20.60
N THR A 137 19.69 -8.96 -21.21
CA THR A 137 20.45 -7.85 -21.79
C THR A 137 19.78 -6.48 -21.55
N ALA A 138 20.49 -5.43 -21.91
CA ALA A 138 19.97 -4.05 -21.92
C ALA A 138 18.70 -3.86 -22.76
N VAL A 139 18.46 -4.73 -23.73
CA VAL A 139 17.27 -4.70 -24.59
C VAL A 139 16.01 -5.01 -23.78
N ASP A 140 16.09 -5.93 -22.81
CA ASP A 140 14.96 -6.26 -21.92
C ASP A 140 14.55 -5.08 -21.03
N VAL A 141 15.53 -4.31 -20.57
CA VAL A 141 15.28 -3.07 -19.78
C VAL A 141 14.60 -2.01 -20.64
N VAL A 142 15.09 -1.79 -21.87
CA VAL A 142 14.46 -0.87 -22.83
C VAL A 142 13.04 -1.32 -23.14
N PHE A 143 12.83 -2.62 -23.37
CA PHE A 143 11.51 -3.20 -23.63
C PHE A 143 10.56 -2.98 -22.46
N THR A 144 11.01 -3.23 -21.22
CA THR A 144 10.20 -3.02 -20.01
C THR A 144 9.70 -1.58 -19.94
N TYR A 145 10.58 -0.59 -20.18
CA TYR A 145 10.16 0.81 -20.26
C TYR A 145 9.09 1.04 -21.34
N GLN A 146 9.30 0.51 -22.55
CA GLN A 146 8.34 0.66 -23.66
C GLN A 146 6.99 0.02 -23.34
N PHE A 147 7.00 -1.13 -22.67
CA PHE A 147 5.79 -1.83 -22.22
C PHE A 147 5.03 -1.01 -21.18
N VAL A 148 5.72 -0.54 -20.14
CA VAL A 148 5.11 0.20 -19.03
C VAL A 148 4.60 1.58 -19.46
N SER A 149 5.33 2.26 -20.35
CA SER A 149 5.02 3.63 -20.78
C SER A 149 3.98 3.69 -21.91
N ASP A 150 3.55 2.56 -22.47
CA ASP A 150 2.46 2.54 -23.46
C ASP A 150 1.10 2.70 -22.76
N PRO A 151 0.38 3.83 -22.94
CA PRO A 151 -0.89 4.05 -22.24
C PRO A 151 -1.97 3.00 -22.55
N ARG A 152 -1.81 2.26 -23.67
CA ARG A 152 -2.73 1.18 -24.04
C ARG A 152 -2.57 -0.08 -23.19
N VAL A 153 -1.41 -0.25 -22.53
CA VAL A 153 -1.15 -1.32 -21.56
C VAL A 153 -1.88 -1.03 -20.26
N ALA A 154 -2.00 0.24 -19.88
CA ALA A 154 -2.50 0.69 -18.59
C ALA A 154 -1.76 -0.02 -17.42
N ALA A 155 -0.44 0.09 -17.44
CA ALA A 155 0.42 -0.51 -16.43
C ALA A 155 0.24 0.19 -15.08
N VAL A 156 0.05 -0.57 -14.00
CA VAL A 156 -0.13 -0.03 -12.64
C VAL A 156 1.13 0.65 -12.09
N THR A 157 2.27 0.37 -12.70
CA THR A 157 3.58 0.91 -12.33
C THR A 157 3.99 2.11 -13.19
N GLU A 158 3.16 2.57 -14.12
CA GLU A 158 3.46 3.65 -15.07
C GLU A 158 3.95 4.94 -14.38
N GLN A 159 3.36 5.30 -13.25
CA GLN A 159 3.71 6.48 -12.48
C GLN A 159 5.20 6.54 -12.08
N TYR A 160 5.88 5.39 -11.88
CA TYR A 160 7.31 5.33 -11.55
C TYR A 160 8.22 5.60 -12.76
N TYR A 161 7.66 5.61 -13.98
CA TYR A 161 8.37 5.80 -15.24
C TYR A 161 8.00 7.10 -15.96
N SER A 162 7.05 7.86 -15.40
CA SER A 162 6.45 9.03 -16.04
C SER A 162 7.45 10.13 -16.37
N ASP A 163 8.52 10.29 -15.55
CA ASP A 163 9.53 11.35 -15.73
C ASP A 163 10.63 10.97 -16.71
N ILE A 164 10.62 9.74 -17.22
CA ILE A 164 11.59 9.30 -18.20
C ILE A 164 11.26 9.91 -19.57
N LEU A 165 12.24 10.54 -20.17
CA LEU A 165 12.21 11.01 -21.56
C LEU A 165 12.59 9.87 -22.52
N LYS A 166 13.61 9.05 -22.14
CA LYS A 166 14.18 8.05 -23.04
C LYS A 166 14.97 7.00 -22.27
N VAL A 167 14.89 5.73 -22.72
CA VAL A 167 15.76 4.63 -22.29
C VAL A 167 16.47 4.05 -23.51
N GLU A 168 17.78 3.85 -23.43
CA GLU A 168 18.63 3.38 -24.52
C GLU A 168 19.58 2.28 -24.08
N ALA A 169 19.67 1.20 -24.85
CA ALA A 169 20.77 0.25 -24.75
C ALA A 169 21.98 0.86 -25.47
N LEU A 170 23.06 1.12 -24.73
CA LEU A 170 24.33 1.59 -25.31
C LEU A 170 25.17 0.44 -25.86
N ASP A 171 25.07 -0.68 -25.19
CA ASP A 171 25.61 -1.99 -25.55
C ASP A 171 24.77 -3.09 -24.87
N GLU A 172 25.19 -4.36 -24.94
CA GLU A 172 24.43 -5.48 -24.36
C GLU A 172 24.25 -5.41 -22.85
N LEU A 173 25.14 -4.72 -22.13
CA LEU A 173 25.16 -4.66 -20.66
C LEU A 173 25.09 -3.23 -20.10
N THR A 174 24.81 -2.24 -20.94
CA THR A 174 24.77 -0.83 -20.51
C THR A 174 23.47 -0.16 -20.95
N VAL A 175 22.71 0.34 -19.99
CA VAL A 175 21.43 1.06 -20.20
C VAL A 175 21.61 2.50 -19.76
N ARG A 176 21.20 3.45 -20.60
CA ARG A 176 21.11 4.87 -20.28
C ARG A 176 19.66 5.29 -20.19
N ILE A 177 19.30 5.93 -19.07
CA ILE A 177 18.03 6.57 -18.83
C ILE A 177 18.25 8.08 -18.91
N THR A 178 17.44 8.78 -19.67
CA THR A 178 17.40 10.25 -19.72
C THR A 178 16.05 10.72 -19.19
N PHE A 179 16.04 11.55 -18.18
CA PHE A 179 14.84 12.15 -17.60
C PHE A 179 14.47 13.47 -18.30
N LYS A 180 13.22 13.86 -18.21
CA LYS A 180 12.69 15.13 -18.77
C LYS A 180 13.36 16.33 -18.11
N GLU A 181 13.53 16.27 -16.79
CA GLU A 181 14.16 17.28 -15.93
C GLU A 181 15.19 16.60 -15.00
N PRO A 182 16.04 17.35 -14.26
CA PRO A 182 16.83 16.76 -13.18
C PRO A 182 15.93 15.98 -12.24
N ASN A 183 16.28 14.73 -11.92
CA ASN A 183 15.38 13.85 -11.19
C ASN A 183 16.05 13.31 -9.92
N PRO A 184 15.69 13.80 -8.73
CA PRO A 184 16.17 13.26 -7.46
C PRO A 184 15.65 11.84 -7.19
N SER A 185 14.48 11.49 -7.75
CA SER A 185 13.84 10.17 -7.64
C SER A 185 14.31 9.18 -8.72
N TRP A 186 15.52 9.36 -9.25
CA TRP A 186 16.08 8.58 -10.36
C TRP A 186 16.10 7.06 -10.15
N ALA A 187 16.08 6.64 -8.89
CA ALA A 187 16.11 5.22 -8.53
C ALA A 187 14.71 4.56 -8.56
N LEU A 188 13.62 5.31 -8.63
CA LEU A 188 12.27 4.72 -8.63
C LEU A 188 11.99 3.78 -9.80
N PRO A 189 12.33 4.11 -11.07
CA PRO A 189 12.15 3.16 -12.15
C PRO A 189 13.15 2.01 -12.05
N PHE A 190 12.72 0.82 -12.41
CA PHE A 190 13.51 -0.42 -12.46
C PHE A 190 14.03 -0.93 -11.10
N THR A 191 13.49 -0.44 -9.98
CA THR A 191 13.89 -0.90 -8.64
C THR A 191 12.72 -1.43 -7.81
N GLY A 192 13.03 -2.32 -6.86
CA GLY A 192 12.07 -2.95 -5.97
C GLY A 192 10.93 -3.67 -6.71
N GLN A 193 9.80 -3.84 -6.04
CA GLN A 193 8.64 -4.54 -6.61
C GLN A 193 8.05 -3.87 -7.87
N ASN A 194 8.22 -2.55 -8.02
CA ASN A 194 7.68 -1.79 -9.15
C ASN A 194 8.60 -1.76 -10.38
N GLY A 195 9.83 -2.25 -10.21
CA GLY A 195 10.89 -2.18 -11.22
C GLY A 195 11.31 -3.53 -11.82
N MET A 196 10.56 -4.60 -11.60
CA MET A 196 10.89 -5.93 -12.13
C MET A 196 10.95 -5.92 -13.67
N ILE A 197 11.98 -6.57 -14.24
CA ILE A 197 12.24 -6.54 -15.68
C ILE A 197 11.48 -7.66 -16.38
N LEU A 198 10.90 -7.35 -17.55
CA LEU A 198 10.20 -8.29 -18.42
C LEU A 198 11.09 -8.77 -19.57
N PRO A 199 11.05 -10.08 -19.94
CA PRO A 199 11.76 -10.61 -21.10
C PRO A 199 11.11 -10.14 -22.41
N GLN A 200 11.86 -9.42 -23.24
CA GLN A 200 11.36 -8.94 -24.53
C GLN A 200 10.81 -10.08 -25.36
N HIS A 201 11.57 -11.18 -25.52
CA HIS A 201 11.24 -12.31 -26.39
C HIS A 201 9.94 -13.06 -26.01
N ILE A 202 9.40 -12.81 -24.80
CA ILE A 202 8.12 -13.38 -24.35
C ILE A 202 6.96 -12.43 -24.60
N PHE A 203 7.19 -11.11 -24.54
CA PHE A 203 6.12 -10.12 -24.54
C PHE A 203 6.06 -9.25 -25.80
N GLU A 204 7.08 -9.26 -26.69
CA GLU A 204 7.17 -8.34 -27.84
C GLU A 204 5.98 -8.42 -28.81
N ASP A 205 5.39 -9.61 -28.98
CA ASP A 205 4.20 -9.82 -29.81
C ASP A 205 2.87 -9.46 -29.10
N SER A 206 2.93 -9.13 -27.80
CA SER A 206 1.76 -8.90 -26.94
C SER A 206 1.88 -7.59 -26.19
N VAL A 207 2.00 -6.46 -26.92
CA VAL A 207 2.09 -5.10 -26.37
C VAL A 207 0.80 -4.30 -26.59
N GLY A 208 0.69 -3.15 -25.97
CA GLY A 208 -0.45 -2.26 -26.10
C GLY A 208 -1.75 -2.93 -25.65
N LEU A 209 -2.80 -2.90 -26.44
CA LEU A 209 -4.12 -3.48 -26.11
C LEU A 209 -4.08 -5.00 -25.90
N ASN A 210 -3.08 -5.69 -26.39
CA ASN A 210 -2.92 -7.14 -26.24
C ASN A 210 -2.11 -7.53 -24.98
N ALA A 211 -1.54 -6.58 -24.27
CA ALA A 211 -0.66 -6.84 -23.13
C ALA A 211 -1.31 -7.73 -22.05
N ARG A 212 -2.58 -7.48 -21.74
CA ARG A 212 -3.33 -8.27 -20.74
C ARG A 212 -3.62 -9.71 -21.17
N GLN A 213 -3.46 -10.02 -22.45
CA GLN A 213 -3.73 -11.36 -23.02
C GLN A 213 -2.45 -12.15 -23.26
N ALA A 214 -1.28 -11.58 -22.94
CA ALA A 214 0.01 -12.25 -23.12
C ALA A 214 0.08 -13.54 -22.28
N PRO A 215 0.43 -14.70 -22.86
CA PRO A 215 0.59 -15.93 -22.11
C PRO A 215 1.63 -15.82 -20.97
N GLY A 216 2.67 -14.99 -21.17
CA GLY A 216 3.69 -14.68 -20.17
C GLY A 216 3.15 -14.08 -18.86
N ASN A 217 1.97 -13.48 -18.87
CA ASN A 217 1.33 -12.96 -17.66
C ASN A 217 1.00 -14.05 -16.62
N LEU A 218 0.74 -15.28 -17.09
CA LEU A 218 0.37 -16.41 -16.25
C LEU A 218 1.44 -17.51 -16.24
N GLN A 219 2.33 -17.52 -17.25
CA GLN A 219 3.40 -18.48 -17.41
C GLN A 219 4.74 -17.75 -17.59
N PRO A 220 5.25 -17.10 -16.52
CA PRO A 220 6.40 -16.23 -16.61
C PRO A 220 7.69 -16.96 -16.96
N VAL A 221 8.60 -16.22 -17.59
CA VAL A 221 10.02 -16.52 -17.74
C VAL A 221 10.78 -15.42 -17.04
N GLY A 222 11.51 -15.73 -15.98
CA GLY A 222 12.22 -14.74 -15.17
C GLY A 222 13.68 -15.10 -14.94
N THR A 223 14.41 -14.15 -14.34
CA THR A 223 15.82 -14.31 -13.96
C THR A 223 15.99 -14.78 -12.51
N GLY A 224 14.90 -14.81 -11.73
CA GLY A 224 14.89 -15.09 -10.31
C GLY A 224 15.20 -16.53 -9.91
N PRO A 225 15.22 -16.83 -8.60
CA PRO A 225 15.65 -18.11 -8.05
C PRO A 225 14.71 -19.28 -8.39
N TYR A 226 13.47 -18.99 -8.79
CA TYR A 226 12.51 -20.03 -9.15
C TYR A 226 11.89 -19.76 -10.52
N ARG A 227 11.39 -20.83 -11.14
CA ARG A 227 10.63 -20.81 -12.40
C ARG A 227 9.24 -21.40 -12.19
N PHE A 228 8.26 -20.87 -12.89
CA PHE A 228 6.88 -21.34 -12.85
C PHE A 228 6.74 -22.77 -13.43
N ILE A 229 5.94 -23.60 -12.77
CA ILE A 229 5.60 -24.97 -13.20
C ILE A 229 4.13 -25.10 -13.54
N THR A 230 3.24 -24.83 -12.55
CA THR A 230 1.81 -25.03 -12.72
C THR A 230 1.02 -24.13 -11.75
N ALA A 231 -0.23 -23.86 -12.11
CA ALA A 231 -1.21 -23.30 -11.20
C ALA A 231 -2.50 -24.10 -11.31
N ALA A 232 -2.97 -24.66 -10.19
CA ALA A 232 -4.17 -25.45 -10.10
C ALA A 232 -4.81 -25.30 -8.73
N ASP A 233 -6.14 -25.22 -8.66
CA ASP A 233 -6.92 -25.17 -7.42
C ASP A 233 -6.45 -24.09 -6.42
N GLY A 234 -6.03 -22.93 -6.95
CA GLY A 234 -5.53 -21.81 -6.14
C GLY A 234 -4.08 -21.95 -5.66
N VAL A 235 -3.39 -23.03 -6.01
CA VAL A 235 -1.98 -23.27 -5.69
C VAL A 235 -1.11 -23.02 -6.92
N TRP A 236 -0.11 -22.14 -6.77
CA TRP A 236 0.92 -21.83 -7.74
C TRP A 236 2.20 -22.54 -7.34
N THR A 237 2.72 -23.41 -8.21
CA THR A 237 3.92 -24.21 -7.95
C THR A 237 5.10 -23.70 -8.77
N PHE A 238 6.21 -23.52 -8.09
CA PHE A 238 7.48 -23.11 -8.67
C PHE A 238 8.57 -24.12 -8.33
N ALA A 239 9.50 -24.31 -9.23
CA ALA A 239 10.71 -25.14 -9.00
C ALA A 239 11.95 -24.26 -9.07
N ALA A 240 13.01 -24.67 -8.39
CA ALA A 240 14.31 -24.02 -8.46
C ALA A 240 14.74 -23.79 -9.92
N ASN A 241 15.22 -22.58 -10.21
CA ASN A 241 15.68 -22.17 -11.54
C ASN A 241 17.13 -22.60 -11.74
N GLU A 242 17.38 -23.56 -12.61
CA GLU A 242 18.73 -24.07 -12.92
C GLU A 242 19.63 -23.02 -13.61
N GLN A 243 19.03 -21.95 -14.16
CA GLN A 243 19.74 -20.83 -14.78
C GLN A 243 20.04 -19.70 -13.79
N PHE A 244 19.60 -19.83 -12.52
CA PHE A 244 19.82 -18.78 -11.53
C PHE A 244 21.31 -18.60 -11.24
N ARG A 245 21.80 -17.38 -11.38
CA ARG A 245 23.24 -17.02 -11.33
C ARG A 245 23.93 -17.35 -10.00
N ASP A 246 23.17 -17.30 -8.88
CA ASP A 246 23.72 -17.50 -7.53
C ASP A 246 23.59 -18.97 -7.07
N GLY A 247 23.24 -19.87 -8.01
CA GLY A 247 23.05 -21.29 -7.76
C GLY A 247 21.63 -21.66 -7.32
N LEU A 248 21.41 -22.93 -7.03
CA LEU A 248 20.09 -23.42 -6.68
C LEU A 248 19.71 -22.98 -5.25
N PRO A 249 18.51 -22.41 -5.04
CA PRO A 249 18.02 -22.02 -3.72
C PRO A 249 17.93 -23.25 -2.78
N PRO A 250 17.98 -23.06 -1.44
CA PRO A 250 17.89 -24.18 -0.48
C PRO A 250 16.60 -24.98 -0.60
N PHE A 251 15.44 -24.34 -0.61
CA PHE A 251 14.19 -24.99 -0.99
C PHE A 251 14.13 -25.19 -2.50
N LYS A 252 13.79 -26.40 -2.96
CA LYS A 252 13.75 -26.73 -4.39
C LYS A 252 12.38 -26.51 -5.02
N ILE A 253 11.35 -26.50 -4.20
CA ILE A 253 9.95 -26.31 -4.60
C ILE A 253 9.34 -25.22 -3.72
N VAL A 254 8.56 -24.33 -4.31
CA VAL A 254 7.71 -23.34 -3.63
C VAL A 254 6.27 -23.58 -4.07
N GLU A 255 5.38 -23.65 -3.10
CA GLU A 255 3.93 -23.69 -3.30
C GLU A 255 3.33 -22.44 -2.69
N LEU A 256 2.71 -21.59 -3.51
CA LEU A 256 1.97 -20.41 -3.09
C LEU A 256 0.46 -20.69 -3.19
N GLU A 257 -0.20 -20.84 -2.05
CA GLU A 257 -1.65 -21.06 -1.95
C GLU A 257 -2.35 -19.73 -1.67
N GLY A 258 -3.21 -19.32 -2.60
CA GLY A 258 -4.03 -18.12 -2.48
C GLY A 258 -5.45 -18.41 -2.00
N GLY A 259 -6.18 -17.37 -1.56
CA GLY A 259 -7.56 -17.49 -1.09
C GLY A 259 -7.71 -18.04 0.34
N VAL A 260 -6.63 -18.10 1.11
CA VAL A 260 -6.65 -18.62 2.48
C VAL A 260 -6.98 -17.48 3.47
N PRO A 261 -8.09 -17.56 4.21
CA PRO A 261 -8.44 -16.51 5.18
C PRO A 261 -7.31 -16.30 6.22
N PRO A 262 -7.00 -15.05 6.63
CA PRO A 262 -5.84 -14.73 7.46
C PRO A 262 -5.74 -15.55 8.76
N TYR A 263 -6.86 -15.79 9.44
CA TYR A 263 -6.87 -16.64 10.65
C TYR A 263 -6.51 -18.09 10.34
N VAL A 264 -7.01 -18.64 9.24
CA VAL A 264 -6.71 -20.02 8.81
C VAL A 264 -5.24 -20.12 8.43
N ALA A 265 -4.72 -19.17 7.67
CA ALA A 265 -3.32 -19.12 7.28
C ALA A 265 -2.39 -19.07 8.50
N ALA A 266 -2.64 -18.14 9.43
CA ALA A 266 -1.88 -18.05 10.68
C ALA A 266 -1.95 -19.33 11.50
N ARG A 267 -3.12 -19.95 11.61
CA ARG A 267 -3.28 -21.22 12.36
C ARG A 267 -2.46 -22.35 11.73
N ARG A 268 -2.46 -22.46 10.40
CA ARG A 268 -1.71 -23.49 9.67
C ARG A 268 -0.19 -23.37 9.90
N VAL A 269 0.32 -22.12 9.99
CA VAL A 269 1.74 -21.88 10.27
C VAL A 269 2.07 -22.03 11.75
N LEU A 270 1.31 -21.33 12.62
CA LEU A 270 1.70 -21.16 14.03
C LEU A 270 1.30 -22.34 14.93
N ARG A 271 0.28 -23.11 14.55
CA ARG A 271 -0.32 -24.16 15.38
C ARG A 271 -0.31 -25.53 14.72
N ASP A 272 -0.83 -25.64 13.50
CA ASP A 272 -0.99 -26.94 12.83
C ASP A 272 0.35 -27.41 12.24
N GLY A 273 1.25 -26.48 11.86
CA GLY A 273 2.60 -26.75 11.36
C GLY A 273 2.63 -27.37 9.95
N ASP A 274 1.57 -27.19 9.15
CA ASP A 274 1.45 -27.74 7.79
C ASP A 274 1.75 -26.73 6.68
N ALA A 275 2.07 -25.48 7.05
CA ALA A 275 2.56 -24.42 6.17
C ALA A 275 3.74 -23.66 6.80
N ASP A 276 4.49 -22.92 6.01
CA ASP A 276 5.76 -22.31 6.42
C ASP A 276 5.68 -20.81 6.60
N PHE A 277 4.88 -20.14 5.79
CA PHE A 277 4.74 -18.69 5.80
C PHE A 277 3.29 -18.29 5.53
N ALA A 278 2.82 -17.24 6.20
CA ALA A 278 1.52 -16.62 5.91
C ALA A 278 1.65 -15.10 5.89
N HIS A 279 1.30 -14.51 4.74
CA HIS A 279 1.44 -13.08 4.48
C HIS A 279 0.33 -12.28 5.15
N ASN A 280 0.71 -11.16 5.77
CA ASN A 280 -0.16 -10.09 6.27
C ASN A 280 -1.36 -10.59 7.09
N VAL A 281 -1.07 -11.42 8.09
CA VAL A 281 -2.06 -12.01 8.99
C VAL A 281 -2.57 -10.97 9.99
N GLN A 282 -3.57 -10.19 9.57
CA GLN A 282 -4.21 -9.16 10.39
C GLN A 282 -5.21 -9.82 11.33
N LEU A 283 -4.77 -10.08 12.55
CA LEU A 283 -5.56 -10.77 13.59
C LEU A 283 -5.76 -9.87 14.79
N ALA A 284 -6.89 -10.03 15.48
CA ALA A 284 -7.07 -9.47 16.82
C ALA A 284 -5.94 -9.95 17.75
N ILE A 285 -5.50 -9.11 18.67
CA ILE A 285 -4.37 -9.40 19.59
C ILE A 285 -4.54 -10.76 20.28
N ARG A 286 -5.73 -11.05 20.80
CA ARG A 286 -6.04 -12.32 21.49
C ARG A 286 -5.81 -13.56 20.62
N ASP A 287 -6.17 -13.48 19.33
CA ASP A 287 -6.07 -14.61 18.41
C ASP A 287 -4.59 -14.84 18.04
N ARG A 288 -3.84 -13.77 17.83
CA ARG A 288 -2.40 -13.79 17.56
C ARG A 288 -1.63 -14.44 18.73
N VAL A 289 -1.89 -14.00 19.97
CA VAL A 289 -1.28 -14.56 21.17
C VAL A 289 -1.64 -16.03 21.35
N SER A 290 -2.92 -16.38 21.15
CA SER A 290 -3.40 -17.77 21.28
C SER A 290 -2.77 -18.72 20.26
N LEU A 291 -2.60 -18.29 19.02
CA LEU A 291 -2.00 -19.11 17.97
C LEU A 291 -0.48 -19.26 18.18
N ALA A 292 0.22 -18.18 18.52
CA ALA A 292 1.66 -18.21 18.79
C ALA A 292 2.03 -19.10 19.99
N ALA A 293 1.14 -19.22 20.98
CA ALA A 293 1.35 -20.09 22.16
C ALA A 293 1.47 -21.58 21.81
N ALA A 294 1.09 -22.02 20.62
CA ALA A 294 1.27 -23.40 20.16
C ALA A 294 2.74 -23.74 19.82
N GLY A 295 3.59 -22.75 19.60
CA GLY A 295 5.06 -22.90 19.49
C GLY A 295 5.57 -23.50 18.18
N GLN A 296 4.76 -23.54 17.11
CA GLN A 296 5.20 -24.01 15.79
C GLN A 296 5.82 -22.90 14.93
N GLY A 297 5.69 -21.64 15.35
CA GLY A 297 6.18 -20.47 14.63
C GLY A 297 5.95 -19.19 15.43
N SER A 298 6.30 -18.06 14.83
CA SER A 298 6.13 -16.73 15.40
C SER A 298 5.45 -15.78 14.41
N VAL A 299 4.87 -14.69 14.93
CA VAL A 299 4.42 -13.55 14.13
C VAL A 299 5.44 -12.44 14.27
N TYR A 300 6.00 -12.00 13.16
CA TYR A 300 6.84 -10.80 13.13
C TYR A 300 6.10 -9.63 12.46
N ALA A 301 6.49 -8.43 12.83
CA ALA A 301 5.89 -7.19 12.40
C ALA A 301 6.94 -6.32 11.71
N THR A 302 6.74 -6.05 10.41
CA THR A 302 7.63 -5.18 9.62
C THR A 302 7.00 -3.81 9.49
N PHE A 303 7.64 -2.79 10.08
CA PHE A 303 7.18 -1.41 10.03
C PHE A 303 7.80 -0.69 8.82
N GLY A 304 6.95 -0.18 7.94
CA GLY A 304 7.31 0.70 6.82
C GLY A 304 6.64 2.06 6.93
N ALA A 305 6.37 2.68 5.79
CA ALA A 305 5.68 3.97 5.71
C ALA A 305 4.14 3.86 5.73
N TYR A 306 3.59 2.66 5.94
CA TYR A 306 2.14 2.46 5.89
C TYR A 306 1.43 3.01 7.13
N VAL A 307 0.43 3.88 6.89
CA VAL A 307 -0.35 4.54 7.93
C VAL A 307 -1.83 4.22 7.76
N GLU A 308 -2.43 3.65 8.80
CA GLU A 308 -3.89 3.60 8.95
C GLU A 308 -4.37 5.01 9.24
N ARG A 309 -5.29 5.52 8.43
CA ARG A 309 -5.71 6.92 8.46
C ARG A 309 -7.21 7.07 8.27
N LEU A 310 -7.75 8.11 8.88
CA LEU A 310 -9.11 8.57 8.67
C LEU A 310 -9.09 9.74 7.69
N MET A 311 -9.75 9.57 6.55
CA MET A 311 -9.96 10.63 5.56
C MET A 311 -11.26 11.36 5.89
N LEU A 312 -11.23 12.69 5.84
CA LEU A 312 -12.43 13.53 5.98
C LEU A 312 -12.81 14.07 4.60
N ASN A 313 -14.05 13.85 4.20
CA ASN A 313 -14.57 14.38 2.95
C ASN A 313 -14.94 15.86 3.15
N ILE A 314 -14.16 16.75 2.57
CA ILE A 314 -14.42 18.20 2.66
C ILE A 314 -15.49 18.66 1.68
N THR A 315 -16.04 17.75 0.86
CA THR A 315 -17.14 17.97 -0.09
C THR A 315 -18.39 17.19 0.33
N ASP A 316 -19.57 17.66 -0.05
CA ASP A 316 -20.85 17.07 0.36
C ASP A 316 -21.19 15.81 -0.46
N PRO A 317 -21.19 14.61 0.15
CA PRO A 317 -21.51 13.36 -0.55
C PRO A 317 -23.01 13.21 -0.86
N ASN A 318 -23.85 14.08 -0.31
CA ASN A 318 -25.30 14.02 -0.48
C ASN A 318 -25.82 15.01 -1.52
N LYS A 319 -24.98 15.97 -1.95
CA LYS A 319 -25.34 16.99 -2.93
C LYS A 319 -24.76 16.66 -4.30
N GLU A 320 -25.61 16.70 -5.32
CA GLU A 320 -25.22 16.46 -6.70
C GLU A 320 -24.96 17.77 -7.46
N THR A 321 -24.03 17.77 -8.38
CA THR A 321 -23.86 18.80 -9.41
C THR A 321 -24.97 18.69 -10.46
N GLU A 322 -25.02 19.62 -11.42
CA GLU A 322 -25.96 19.53 -12.56
C GLU A 322 -25.76 18.26 -13.39
N ASP A 323 -24.53 17.74 -13.45
CA ASP A 323 -24.16 16.52 -14.19
C ASP A 323 -24.29 15.25 -13.33
N GLY A 324 -24.78 15.37 -12.08
CA GLY A 324 -25.07 14.23 -11.18
C GLY A 324 -23.84 13.74 -10.39
N GLU A 325 -22.71 14.46 -10.37
CA GLU A 325 -21.57 14.11 -9.56
C GLU A 325 -21.81 14.47 -8.08
N LYS A 326 -21.50 13.52 -7.18
CA LYS A 326 -21.48 13.70 -5.73
C LYS A 326 -20.05 13.90 -5.24
N SER A 327 -19.90 14.43 -4.04
CA SER A 327 -18.59 14.75 -3.48
C SER A 327 -17.75 15.62 -4.42
N ALA A 328 -18.41 16.56 -5.11
CA ALA A 328 -17.76 17.47 -6.04
C ALA A 328 -17.20 18.71 -5.33
N VAL A 329 -16.12 19.29 -5.83
CA VAL A 329 -15.41 20.43 -5.23
C VAL A 329 -16.33 21.64 -5.07
N GLU A 330 -17.31 21.83 -5.97
CA GLU A 330 -18.28 22.92 -5.96
C GLU A 330 -19.29 22.82 -4.80
N ASN A 331 -19.39 21.68 -4.18
CA ASN A 331 -20.30 21.41 -3.08
C ASN A 331 -19.51 21.17 -1.79
N PRO A 332 -19.10 22.23 -1.05
CA PRO A 332 -18.39 22.04 0.21
C PRO A 332 -19.29 21.34 1.24
N HIS A 333 -18.67 20.45 2.04
CA HIS A 333 -19.37 19.75 3.11
C HIS A 333 -19.93 20.73 4.15
N PRO A 334 -21.13 20.55 4.66
CA PRO A 334 -21.79 21.49 5.58
C PRO A 334 -20.96 21.87 6.82
N PHE A 335 -20.12 20.95 7.32
CA PHE A 335 -19.26 21.22 8.49
C PHE A 335 -17.82 20.66 8.36
N LEU A 336 -17.56 19.57 7.61
CA LEU A 336 -16.20 19.08 7.43
C LEU A 336 -15.34 19.97 6.52
N SER A 337 -15.93 20.91 5.78
CA SER A 337 -15.21 21.97 5.08
C SER A 337 -14.56 22.99 6.05
N ASP A 338 -15.06 23.11 7.30
CA ASP A 338 -14.48 23.97 8.34
C ASP A 338 -13.28 23.28 9.02
N LYS A 339 -12.11 23.91 8.91
CA LYS A 339 -10.86 23.43 9.54
C LYS A 339 -10.98 23.31 11.07
N THR A 340 -11.77 24.16 11.72
CA THR A 340 -11.99 24.13 13.18
C THR A 340 -12.69 22.83 13.58
N VAL A 341 -13.70 22.42 12.82
CA VAL A 341 -14.40 21.15 13.02
C VAL A 341 -13.47 19.96 12.82
N ARG A 342 -12.68 19.96 11.74
CA ARG A 342 -11.71 18.88 11.49
C ARG A 342 -10.67 18.78 12.61
N ARG A 343 -10.19 19.92 13.12
CA ARG A 343 -9.30 19.96 14.28
C ARG A 343 -9.95 19.40 15.54
N ALA A 344 -11.23 19.68 15.77
CA ALA A 344 -11.96 19.12 16.91
C ALA A 344 -12.08 17.59 16.81
N ILE A 345 -12.33 17.06 15.60
CA ILE A 345 -12.33 15.61 15.32
C ILE A 345 -10.94 15.01 15.62
N ASP A 346 -9.87 15.65 15.17
CA ASP A 346 -8.49 15.19 15.42
C ASP A 346 -8.17 15.10 16.92
N LEU A 347 -8.57 16.10 17.70
CA LEU A 347 -8.38 16.16 19.15
C LEU A 347 -9.24 15.15 19.93
N ALA A 348 -10.36 14.73 19.38
CA ALA A 348 -11.28 13.78 20.02
C ALA A 348 -10.84 12.33 19.89
N ILE A 349 -9.97 11.98 18.94
CA ILE A 349 -9.58 10.59 18.65
C ILE A 349 -8.44 10.13 19.58
N ASP A 350 -8.69 9.10 20.38
CA ASP A 350 -7.69 8.46 21.25
C ASP A 350 -6.84 7.45 20.46
N ARG A 351 -5.75 7.96 19.84
CA ARG A 351 -4.82 7.12 19.09
C ARG A 351 -4.02 6.16 19.96
N ASP A 352 -3.79 6.49 21.22
CA ASP A 352 -3.10 5.59 22.16
C ASP A 352 -3.98 4.38 22.48
N ALA A 353 -5.28 4.57 22.70
CA ALA A 353 -6.23 3.49 22.86
C ALA A 353 -6.30 2.61 21.60
N ILE A 354 -6.36 3.21 20.41
CA ILE A 354 -6.37 2.48 19.14
C ILE A 354 -5.08 1.67 18.99
N ALA A 355 -3.91 2.28 19.10
CA ALA A 355 -2.63 1.60 18.91
C ALA A 355 -2.44 0.44 19.92
N ASN A 356 -2.72 0.68 21.21
CA ASN A 356 -2.46 -0.30 22.26
C ASN A 356 -3.49 -1.42 22.30
N ASN A 357 -4.79 -1.10 22.17
CA ASN A 357 -5.86 -2.07 22.38
C ASN A 357 -6.23 -2.85 21.12
N VAL A 358 -6.03 -2.25 19.92
CA VAL A 358 -6.42 -2.89 18.66
C VAL A 358 -5.21 -3.47 17.93
N TYR A 359 -4.11 -2.71 17.82
CA TYR A 359 -2.92 -3.15 17.06
C TYR A 359 -1.86 -3.83 17.92
N GLY A 360 -1.67 -3.42 19.18
CA GLY A 360 -0.62 -3.92 20.07
C GLY A 360 0.77 -3.69 19.45
N ASN A 361 1.63 -4.73 19.47
CA ASN A 361 2.98 -4.65 18.89
C ASN A 361 3.03 -4.53 17.35
N ALA A 362 1.88 -4.58 16.67
CA ALA A 362 1.81 -4.38 15.21
C ALA A 362 1.38 -2.95 14.83
N GLY A 363 1.27 -2.04 15.78
CA GLY A 363 0.91 -0.65 15.53
C GLY A 363 1.64 0.32 16.44
N GLN A 364 2.05 1.43 15.87
CA GLN A 364 2.61 2.58 16.59
C GLN A 364 1.72 3.78 16.28
N ARG A 365 1.24 4.48 17.31
CA ARG A 365 0.46 5.70 17.06
C ARG A 365 1.28 6.68 16.22
N THR A 366 0.61 7.37 15.32
CA THR A 366 1.23 8.42 14.51
C THR A 366 0.27 9.59 14.30
N ASN A 367 0.83 10.76 14.11
CA ASN A 367 0.16 12.01 13.75
C ASN A 367 0.67 12.56 12.41
N GLN A 368 1.41 11.74 11.68
CA GLN A 368 2.02 12.08 10.40
C GLN A 368 1.67 11.05 9.33
N LEU A 369 1.50 11.49 8.10
CA LEU A 369 1.30 10.61 6.95
C LEU A 369 2.59 9.99 6.45
N LEU A 370 3.71 10.67 6.69
CA LEU A 370 5.04 10.20 6.32
C LEU A 370 5.90 10.05 7.58
N PRO A 371 5.67 8.99 8.39
CA PRO A 371 6.42 8.73 9.62
C PRO A 371 7.75 8.01 9.37
N TYR A 372 8.02 7.55 8.14
CA TYR A 372 9.18 6.77 7.76
C TYR A 372 9.44 6.86 6.23
N PRO A 373 10.68 6.92 5.76
CA PRO A 373 11.93 7.03 6.52
C PRO A 373 11.98 8.22 7.49
N GLU A 374 12.79 8.11 8.57
CA GLU A 374 12.78 9.09 9.68
C GLU A 374 13.20 10.50 9.25
N GLU A 375 14.05 10.62 8.21
CA GLU A 375 14.47 11.90 7.67
C GLU A 375 13.31 12.76 7.14
N TYR A 376 12.20 12.14 6.73
CA TYR A 376 11.00 12.84 6.24
C TYR A 376 9.97 13.11 7.34
N ALA A 377 10.12 12.49 8.49
CA ALA A 377 9.25 12.73 9.63
C ALA A 377 9.56 14.10 10.27
N ASN A 378 8.51 14.89 10.60
CA ASN A 378 8.70 16.14 11.32
C ASN A 378 8.43 15.95 12.81
N PRO A 379 9.45 15.96 13.70
CA PRO A 379 9.28 15.75 15.14
C PRO A 379 8.51 16.89 15.83
N ALA A 380 8.33 18.04 15.18
CA ALA A 380 7.54 19.16 15.71
C ALA A 380 6.03 18.94 15.62
N ILE A 381 5.56 18.00 14.80
CA ILE A 381 4.14 17.65 14.73
C ILE A 381 3.80 16.79 15.94
N SER A 382 3.08 17.36 16.90
CA SER A 382 2.70 16.68 18.15
C SER A 382 1.26 16.17 18.09
N TYR A 383 1.02 15.04 18.74
CA TYR A 383 -0.31 14.50 18.99
C TYR A 383 -0.86 14.99 20.33
N ARG A 384 -2.16 15.32 20.34
CA ARG A 384 -2.88 15.66 21.57
C ARG A 384 -4.27 15.03 21.53
N TYR A 385 -4.57 14.23 22.53
CA TYR A 385 -5.94 13.79 22.82
C TYR A 385 -6.55 14.76 23.83
N ASP A 386 -7.58 15.49 23.44
CA ASP A 386 -8.21 16.51 24.29
C ASP A 386 -9.68 16.74 23.88
N PRO A 387 -10.58 15.83 24.26
CA PRO A 387 -12.01 15.98 23.95
C PRO A 387 -12.63 17.21 24.61
N ALA A 388 -12.06 17.73 25.70
CA ALA A 388 -12.55 18.97 26.31
C ALA A 388 -12.29 20.20 25.42
N LEU A 389 -11.06 20.29 24.84
CA LEU A 389 -10.75 21.33 23.86
C LEU A 389 -11.55 21.13 22.57
N ALA A 390 -11.77 19.88 22.14
CA ALA A 390 -12.62 19.58 20.97
C ALA A 390 -14.03 20.14 21.15
N ASN A 391 -14.66 19.87 22.29
CA ASN A 391 -15.97 20.45 22.67
C ASN A 391 -15.95 21.97 22.64
N GLN A 392 -14.94 22.60 23.27
CA GLN A 392 -14.81 24.07 23.27
C GLN A 392 -14.74 24.65 21.85
N LEU A 393 -13.93 24.05 20.97
CA LEU A 393 -13.80 24.51 19.58
C LEU A 393 -15.11 24.40 18.81
N LEU A 394 -15.89 23.34 19.03
CA LEU A 394 -17.20 23.18 18.41
C LEU A 394 -18.19 24.19 18.93
N ASP A 395 -18.20 24.47 20.27
CA ASP A 395 -19.04 25.50 20.88
C ASP A 395 -18.72 26.89 20.31
N GLU A 396 -17.42 27.25 20.23
CA GLU A 396 -16.96 28.54 19.68
C GLU A 396 -17.29 28.69 18.19
N ALA A 397 -17.30 27.56 17.42
CA ALA A 397 -17.73 27.53 16.02
C ALA A 397 -19.26 27.59 15.87
N GLY A 398 -20.01 27.58 16.97
CA GLY A 398 -21.47 27.67 17.00
C GLY A 398 -22.20 26.34 16.75
N TRP A 399 -21.49 25.22 16.84
CA TRP A 399 -22.10 23.89 16.83
C TRP A 399 -22.52 23.52 18.26
N ILE A 400 -23.83 23.57 18.55
CA ILE A 400 -24.39 23.36 19.88
C ILE A 400 -25.57 22.39 19.75
N ASP A 401 -25.79 21.53 20.72
CA ASP A 401 -27.02 20.72 20.80
C ASP A 401 -28.20 21.59 21.23
N THR A 402 -28.94 22.14 20.26
CA THR A 402 -30.04 23.09 20.52
C THR A 402 -31.35 22.40 20.87
N ASN A 403 -31.51 21.12 20.52
CA ASN A 403 -32.73 20.34 20.72
C ASN A 403 -32.63 19.31 21.86
N ASN A 404 -31.45 19.17 22.48
CA ASN A 404 -31.11 18.22 23.54
C ASN A 404 -31.27 16.75 23.16
N ASN A 405 -30.93 16.39 21.91
CA ASN A 405 -30.90 15.01 21.45
C ASN A 405 -29.54 14.33 21.56
N GLY A 406 -28.52 15.06 22.05
CA GLY A 406 -27.13 14.60 22.17
C GLY A 406 -26.29 14.81 20.92
N ILE A 407 -26.87 15.38 19.85
CA ILE A 407 -26.17 15.67 18.60
C ILE A 407 -26.07 17.19 18.44
N ARG A 408 -24.88 17.68 18.10
CA ARG A 408 -24.66 19.10 17.83
C ARG A 408 -25.33 19.51 16.53
N ASP A 409 -25.93 20.69 16.53
CA ASP A 409 -26.56 21.25 15.32
C ASP A 409 -26.20 22.73 15.14
N LYS A 410 -26.32 23.21 13.90
CA LYS A 410 -26.18 24.61 13.54
C LYS A 410 -27.00 24.88 12.27
N ASP A 411 -27.82 25.96 12.30
CA ASP A 411 -28.64 26.39 11.15
C ASP A 411 -29.55 25.28 10.59
N GLY A 412 -29.98 24.33 11.42
CA GLY A 412 -30.83 23.22 11.07
C GLY A 412 -30.08 22.01 10.49
N VAL A 413 -28.74 22.02 10.52
CA VAL A 413 -27.89 20.90 10.13
C VAL A 413 -27.38 20.21 11.39
N GLU A 414 -27.68 18.92 11.56
CA GLU A 414 -27.11 18.09 12.64
C GLU A 414 -25.75 17.52 12.23
N MET A 415 -24.82 17.41 13.19
CA MET A 415 -23.51 16.79 12.96
C MET A 415 -23.63 15.26 12.94
N THR A 416 -24.11 14.72 11.82
CA THR A 416 -24.18 13.29 11.56
C THR A 416 -23.25 12.93 10.40
N VAL A 417 -22.42 11.91 10.57
CA VAL A 417 -21.46 11.46 9.57
C VAL A 417 -21.63 9.98 9.25
N VAL A 418 -21.51 9.64 7.99
CA VAL A 418 -21.35 8.25 7.51
C VAL A 418 -19.85 7.91 7.47
N TYR A 419 -19.46 6.96 8.29
CA TYR A 419 -18.08 6.50 8.38
C TYR A 419 -17.92 5.12 7.74
N GLN A 420 -17.22 5.04 6.61
CA GLN A 420 -17.03 3.79 5.85
C GLN A 420 -15.61 3.24 5.99
N THR A 421 -15.50 1.90 5.95
CA THR A 421 -14.22 1.17 5.91
C THR A 421 -14.40 -0.18 5.20
N PRO A 422 -13.37 -0.76 4.57
CA PRO A 422 -13.46 -2.13 4.07
C PRO A 422 -13.55 -3.12 5.23
N ILE A 423 -14.31 -4.20 5.04
CA ILE A 423 -14.50 -5.24 6.06
C ILE A 423 -13.13 -5.82 6.46
N ASN A 424 -12.75 -5.57 7.69
CA ASN A 424 -11.52 -6.06 8.32
C ASN A 424 -11.73 -6.05 9.84
N PRO A 425 -11.44 -7.14 10.58
CA PRO A 425 -11.69 -7.20 12.02
C PRO A 425 -11.01 -6.09 12.83
N VAL A 426 -9.75 -5.77 12.50
CA VAL A 426 -8.98 -4.71 13.17
C VAL A 426 -9.60 -3.33 12.94
N ARG A 427 -9.95 -3.01 11.68
CA ARG A 427 -10.62 -1.73 11.36
C ARG A 427 -12.01 -1.61 11.95
N GLN A 428 -12.73 -2.73 12.12
CA GLN A 428 -14.04 -2.69 12.77
C GLN A 428 -13.94 -2.31 14.25
N GLU A 429 -12.87 -2.74 14.93
CA GLU A 429 -12.57 -2.33 16.31
C GLU A 429 -12.14 -0.86 16.35
N THR A 430 -11.26 -0.41 15.46
CA THR A 430 -10.87 1.01 15.31
C THR A 430 -12.09 1.89 15.05
N GLN A 431 -12.95 1.50 14.12
CA GLN A 431 -14.18 2.24 13.76
C GLN A 431 -15.13 2.38 14.96
N SER A 432 -15.22 1.36 15.81
CA SER A 432 -16.05 1.41 17.01
C SER A 432 -15.50 2.40 18.05
N LEU A 433 -14.18 2.41 18.28
CA LEU A 433 -13.52 3.36 19.18
C LEU A 433 -13.66 4.81 18.68
N ILE A 434 -13.43 5.03 17.38
CA ILE A 434 -13.58 6.38 16.80
C ILE A 434 -15.03 6.86 16.90
N LYS A 435 -16.01 5.97 16.67
CA LYS A 435 -17.42 6.28 16.87
C LYS A 435 -17.70 6.73 18.29
N GLU A 436 -17.25 6.00 19.30
CA GLU A 436 -17.41 6.36 20.72
C GLU A 436 -16.79 7.73 21.01
N ASN A 437 -15.57 8.00 20.53
CA ASN A 437 -14.89 9.27 20.72
C ASN A 437 -15.62 10.46 20.07
N LEU A 438 -16.19 10.28 18.88
CA LEU A 438 -16.92 11.34 18.19
C LEU A 438 -18.30 11.59 18.80
N GLU A 439 -18.99 10.55 19.25
CA GLU A 439 -20.27 10.67 19.96
C GLU A 439 -20.12 11.38 21.31
N GLU A 440 -18.95 11.23 21.99
CA GLU A 440 -18.63 11.98 23.22
C GLU A 440 -18.57 13.51 22.99
N ILE A 441 -18.20 13.94 21.79
CA ILE A 441 -18.18 15.37 21.42
C ILE A 441 -19.42 15.83 20.65
N GLY A 442 -20.50 15.00 20.59
CA GLY A 442 -21.78 15.34 20.01
C GLY A 442 -21.85 15.18 18.49
N ILE A 443 -20.99 14.36 17.88
CA ILE A 443 -21.04 13.99 16.46
C ILE A 443 -21.59 12.57 16.34
N SER A 444 -22.77 12.41 15.73
CA SER A 444 -23.38 11.09 15.49
C SER A 444 -22.69 10.35 14.35
N VAL A 445 -22.42 9.06 14.51
CA VAL A 445 -21.67 8.26 13.52
C VAL A 445 -22.45 7.06 13.06
N ASP A 446 -22.76 7.03 11.76
CA ASP A 446 -23.34 5.89 11.05
C ASP A 446 -22.22 5.03 10.42
N ILE A 447 -22.06 3.81 10.94
CA ILE A 447 -21.04 2.87 10.46
C ILE A 447 -21.47 2.19 9.16
N ARG A 448 -20.62 2.30 8.13
CA ARG A 448 -20.77 1.56 6.87
C ARG A 448 -19.56 0.66 6.63
N ARG A 449 -19.82 -0.64 6.40
CA ARG A 449 -18.81 -1.66 6.12
C ARG A 449 -18.96 -2.14 4.70
N ILE A 450 -17.90 -2.08 3.90
CA ILE A 450 -17.91 -2.34 2.46
C ILE A 450 -17.04 -3.56 2.18
N GLN A 451 -17.44 -4.41 1.24
CA GLN A 451 -16.58 -5.52 0.81
C GLN A 451 -15.27 -4.96 0.23
N PRO A 452 -14.11 -5.56 0.53
CA PRO A 452 -12.82 -5.06 0.04
C PRO A 452 -12.76 -4.91 -1.48
N GLU A 453 -13.42 -5.82 -2.23
CA GLU A 453 -13.49 -5.82 -3.69
C GLU A 453 -14.20 -4.57 -4.23
N ASP A 454 -15.27 -4.14 -3.55
CA ASP A 454 -16.01 -2.93 -3.90
C ASP A 454 -15.25 -1.67 -3.46
N PHE A 455 -14.70 -1.68 -2.23
CA PHE A 455 -14.02 -0.51 -1.67
C PHE A 455 -12.76 -0.13 -2.44
N PHE A 456 -11.95 -1.12 -2.83
CA PHE A 456 -10.71 -0.91 -3.59
C PHE A 456 -10.89 -1.05 -5.11
N SER A 457 -12.13 -1.05 -5.60
CA SER A 457 -12.40 -1.15 -7.03
C SER A 457 -11.95 0.09 -7.80
N ALA A 458 -11.26 -0.12 -8.91
CA ALA A 458 -10.95 0.91 -9.89
C ALA A 458 -12.04 1.09 -10.97
N ASP A 459 -13.13 0.29 -10.91
CA ASP A 459 -14.23 0.40 -11.86
C ASP A 459 -14.99 1.72 -11.60
N PRO A 460 -15.07 2.63 -12.59
CA PRO A 460 -15.82 3.88 -12.47
C PRO A 460 -17.31 3.72 -12.16
N SER A 461 -17.90 2.55 -12.40
CA SER A 461 -19.29 2.27 -12.07
C SER A 461 -19.50 1.83 -10.61
N GLN A 462 -18.42 1.48 -9.89
CA GLN A 462 -18.49 1.05 -8.49
C GLN A 462 -18.54 2.25 -7.54
N THR A 463 -19.73 2.75 -7.26
CA THR A 463 -19.97 3.96 -6.45
C THR A 463 -19.62 3.81 -4.95
N ARG A 464 -19.30 2.59 -4.48
CA ARG A 464 -18.86 2.34 -3.10
C ARG A 464 -17.34 2.33 -2.96
N SER A 465 -16.61 2.63 -4.04
CA SER A 465 -15.16 2.67 -4.01
C SER A 465 -14.63 3.86 -3.19
N LEU A 466 -13.41 3.71 -2.71
CA LEU A 466 -12.71 4.76 -1.95
C LEU A 466 -12.54 6.06 -2.76
N ASN A 467 -12.44 5.96 -4.09
CA ASN A 467 -12.22 7.12 -4.96
C ASN A 467 -13.50 7.92 -5.21
N HIS A 468 -14.68 7.28 -5.24
CA HIS A 468 -15.96 8.01 -5.25
C HIS A 468 -16.17 8.75 -3.94
N PHE A 469 -15.83 8.12 -2.83
CA PHE A 469 -15.94 8.65 -1.48
C PHE A 469 -17.33 9.25 -1.19
N TYR A 470 -18.40 8.51 -1.49
CA TYR A 470 -19.79 8.91 -1.19
C TYR A 470 -20.15 8.58 0.27
N ALA A 471 -19.32 9.08 1.16
CA ALA A 471 -19.44 9.06 2.62
C ALA A 471 -18.74 10.32 3.18
N ASP A 472 -18.96 10.63 4.45
CA ASP A 472 -18.35 11.79 5.10
C ASP A 472 -16.94 11.49 5.62
N MET A 473 -16.72 10.24 6.04
CA MET A 473 -15.41 9.75 6.52
C MET A 473 -15.11 8.36 5.98
N GLN A 474 -13.83 8.09 5.74
CA GLN A 474 -13.38 6.74 5.38
C GLN A 474 -12.02 6.39 5.97
N GLU A 475 -11.84 5.10 6.32
CA GLU A 475 -10.60 4.58 6.91
C GLU A 475 -9.99 3.51 6.02
N TYR A 476 -8.71 3.65 5.76
CA TYR A 476 -7.90 2.64 5.08
C TYR A 476 -6.41 2.91 5.28
N ASN A 477 -5.60 1.89 4.99
CA ASN A 477 -4.15 1.94 5.12
C ASN A 477 -3.49 2.19 3.77
N VAL A 478 -2.56 3.14 3.74
CA VAL A 478 -1.66 3.36 2.61
C VAL A 478 -0.41 4.13 3.07
N GLY A 479 0.65 4.06 2.29
CA GLY A 479 1.91 4.76 2.53
C GLY A 479 2.80 4.67 1.30
N SER A 480 4.00 5.23 1.37
CA SER A 480 4.99 5.05 0.32
C SER A 480 5.42 3.58 0.25
N ALA A 481 5.44 3.02 -0.95
CA ALA A 481 5.95 1.68 -1.21
C ALA A 481 7.47 1.65 -1.46
N THR A 482 8.10 2.82 -1.46
CA THR A 482 9.55 3.01 -1.65
C THR A 482 10.07 3.99 -0.61
N PRO A 483 11.37 3.99 -0.30
CA PRO A 483 11.97 5.00 0.58
C PRO A 483 11.74 6.43 0.08
N ASP A 484 11.72 6.65 -1.23
CA ASP A 484 11.41 7.95 -1.81
C ASP A 484 9.91 8.25 -1.75
N PRO A 485 9.47 9.34 -1.08
CA PRO A 485 8.06 9.62 -0.86
C PRO A 485 7.40 10.46 -1.97
N ALA A 486 8.13 10.87 -3.01
CA ALA A 486 7.65 11.86 -3.99
C ALA A 486 6.30 11.49 -4.61
N ILE A 487 6.16 10.26 -5.09
CA ILE A 487 4.90 9.79 -5.69
C ILE A 487 3.76 9.82 -4.67
N TYR A 488 3.99 9.28 -3.45
CA TYR A 488 2.97 9.21 -2.42
C TYR A 488 2.52 10.61 -1.95
N MET A 489 3.47 11.52 -1.73
CA MET A 489 3.17 12.90 -1.34
C MET A 489 2.56 13.69 -2.51
N GLY A 490 2.87 13.35 -3.76
CA GLY A 490 2.24 13.93 -4.95
C GLY A 490 0.73 13.65 -5.07
N TRP A 491 0.21 12.63 -4.39
CA TRP A 491 -1.22 12.30 -4.42
C TRP A 491 -2.13 13.41 -3.87
N TRP A 492 -1.60 14.31 -3.05
CA TRP A 492 -2.38 15.38 -2.37
C TRP A 492 -2.47 16.68 -3.18
N ARG A 493 -1.87 16.74 -4.36
CA ARG A 493 -1.89 17.91 -5.23
C ARG A 493 -3.29 18.19 -5.77
N CYS A 494 -3.54 19.46 -6.09
CA CYS A 494 -4.82 19.90 -6.63
C CYS A 494 -5.16 19.21 -7.97
N ASP A 495 -4.15 19.01 -8.84
CA ASP A 495 -4.33 18.33 -10.13
C ASP A 495 -4.57 16.80 -10.02
N GLN A 496 -4.43 16.22 -8.81
CA GLN A 496 -4.66 14.82 -8.54
C GLN A 496 -6.06 14.52 -7.96
N ILE A 497 -6.96 15.48 -7.94
CA ILE A 497 -8.33 15.30 -7.43
C ILE A 497 -9.11 14.28 -8.27
N ALA A 498 -9.68 13.29 -7.59
CA ALA A 498 -10.59 12.32 -8.19
C ALA A 498 -11.94 12.98 -8.50
N SER A 499 -12.41 12.88 -9.75
CA SER A 499 -13.64 13.49 -10.25
C SER A 499 -14.29 12.63 -11.34
N GLN A 500 -15.51 12.95 -11.69
CA GLN A 500 -16.22 12.32 -12.82
C GLN A 500 -15.45 12.50 -14.14
N GLU A 501 -14.83 13.63 -14.36
CA GLU A 501 -14.07 13.94 -15.58
C GLU A 501 -12.91 12.95 -15.80
N ASN A 502 -12.20 12.59 -14.73
CA ASN A 502 -11.11 11.61 -14.80
C ASN A 502 -11.55 10.19 -14.41
N GLN A 503 -12.87 9.92 -14.38
CA GLN A 503 -13.45 8.64 -14.02
C GLN A 503 -13.00 8.12 -12.64
N TRP A 504 -12.75 9.03 -11.70
CA TRP A 504 -12.24 8.77 -10.34
C TRP A 504 -10.93 7.97 -10.34
N GLN A 505 -10.07 8.10 -11.38
CA GLN A 505 -8.79 7.40 -11.47
C GLN A 505 -7.63 8.13 -10.78
N LYS A 506 -7.87 9.36 -10.31
CA LYS A 506 -6.86 10.13 -9.57
C LYS A 506 -6.86 9.76 -8.08
N PRO A 507 -5.68 9.82 -7.39
CA PRO A 507 -5.53 9.35 -6.00
C PRO A 507 -6.06 10.29 -4.92
N ASN A 508 -6.23 11.59 -5.20
CA ASN A 508 -6.74 12.58 -4.24
C ASN A 508 -8.26 12.45 -4.08
N ASN A 509 -8.67 11.40 -3.38
CA ASN A 509 -10.09 11.13 -3.15
C ASN A 509 -10.72 12.01 -2.07
N GLY A 510 -9.92 12.74 -1.27
CA GLY A 510 -10.39 13.75 -0.31
C GLY A 510 -10.75 15.10 -0.92
N ARG A 511 -10.51 15.32 -2.23
CA ARG A 511 -10.69 16.58 -2.97
C ARG A 511 -9.94 17.75 -2.33
N TYR A 512 -8.88 17.46 -1.61
CA TYR A 512 -8.02 18.46 -1.02
C TYR A 512 -7.28 19.26 -2.09
N CYS A 513 -7.18 20.59 -1.89
CA CYS A 513 -6.39 21.46 -2.74
C CYS A 513 -5.81 22.59 -1.89
N ASN A 514 -4.49 22.74 -1.95
CA ASN A 514 -3.77 23.81 -1.26
C ASN A 514 -2.60 24.24 -2.17
N GLU A 515 -2.63 25.49 -2.63
CA GLU A 515 -1.60 26.04 -3.54
C GLU A 515 -0.20 26.02 -2.90
N GLU A 516 -0.08 26.28 -1.59
CA GLU A 516 1.21 26.19 -0.88
C GLU A 516 1.75 24.75 -0.89
N TYR A 517 0.87 23.75 -0.76
CA TYR A 517 1.26 22.35 -0.84
C TYR A 517 1.84 22.02 -2.21
N ASP A 518 1.15 22.44 -3.27
CA ASP A 518 1.57 22.19 -4.66
C ASP A 518 2.93 22.85 -4.95
N GLU A 519 3.13 24.11 -4.54
CA GLU A 519 4.41 24.82 -4.69
C GLU A 519 5.57 24.13 -3.94
N VAL A 520 5.34 23.64 -2.72
CA VAL A 520 6.37 22.94 -1.94
C VAL A 520 6.65 21.57 -2.55
N TRP A 521 5.63 20.88 -3.07
CA TRP A 521 5.83 19.60 -3.73
C TRP A 521 6.66 19.74 -5.00
N GLU A 522 6.39 20.75 -5.84
CA GLU A 522 7.19 21.03 -7.06
C GLU A 522 8.67 21.30 -6.73
N GLN A 523 8.94 22.00 -5.61
CA GLN A 523 10.31 22.17 -5.12
C GLN A 523 10.94 20.84 -4.71
N ALA A 524 10.23 20.02 -3.93
CA ALA A 524 10.73 18.72 -3.47
C ALA A 524 10.97 17.72 -4.62
N ASP A 525 10.16 17.80 -5.68
CA ASP A 525 10.26 16.93 -6.85
C ASP A 525 11.49 17.24 -7.72
N SER A 526 12.05 18.44 -7.60
CA SER A 526 13.22 18.89 -8.38
C SER A 526 14.49 19.11 -7.55
N GLU A 527 14.42 19.08 -6.21
CA GLU A 527 15.56 19.33 -5.33
C GLU A 527 16.53 18.15 -5.33
N LEU A 528 17.78 18.40 -5.69
CA LEU A 528 18.84 17.39 -5.81
C LEU A 528 19.70 17.23 -4.54
N ASP A 529 19.64 18.19 -3.62
CA ASP A 529 20.25 18.05 -2.30
C ASP A 529 19.33 17.26 -1.38
N ALA A 530 19.85 16.20 -0.78
CA ALA A 530 19.02 15.26 0.00
C ALA A 530 18.47 15.90 1.29
N ASP A 531 19.25 16.74 1.97
CA ASP A 531 18.86 17.38 3.24
C ASP A 531 17.81 18.48 3.00
N ASP A 532 17.99 19.29 1.96
CA ASP A 532 17.04 20.30 1.54
C ASP A 532 15.72 19.66 1.09
N ARG A 533 15.82 18.56 0.33
CA ARG A 533 14.65 17.78 -0.12
C ARG A 533 13.88 17.16 1.06
N ALA A 534 14.59 16.58 2.03
CA ALA A 534 13.97 16.05 3.25
C ALA A 534 13.20 17.13 4.00
N SER A 535 13.76 18.33 4.11
CA SER A 535 13.11 19.50 4.75
C SER A 535 11.81 19.90 4.03
N LEU A 536 11.78 19.82 2.71
CA LEU A 536 10.56 20.08 1.92
C LEU A 536 9.48 19.02 2.18
N PHE A 537 9.84 17.74 2.23
CA PHE A 537 8.87 16.69 2.59
C PHE A 537 8.37 16.81 4.03
N GLN A 538 9.20 17.20 4.98
CA GLN A 538 8.77 17.53 6.35
C GLN A 538 7.76 18.69 6.36
N ARG A 539 7.95 19.70 5.49
CA ARG A 539 6.98 20.82 5.33
C ARG A 539 5.66 20.33 4.75
N LEU A 540 5.67 19.49 3.71
CA LEU A 540 4.46 18.88 3.14
C LEU A 540 3.69 18.08 4.19
N ASN A 541 4.40 17.27 4.97
CA ASN A 541 3.81 16.52 6.09
C ASN A 541 3.15 17.44 7.13
N THR A 542 3.78 18.58 7.40
CA THR A 542 3.25 19.61 8.33
C THR A 542 1.98 20.27 7.80
N ILE A 543 1.93 20.64 6.53
CA ILE A 543 0.76 21.27 5.90
C ILE A 543 -0.45 20.33 6.03
N LEU A 544 -0.31 19.06 5.66
CA LEU A 544 -1.39 18.07 5.75
C LEU A 544 -1.85 17.86 7.21
N ALA A 545 -0.90 17.74 8.15
CA ALA A 545 -1.22 17.60 9.57
C ALA A 545 -1.96 18.82 10.14
N GLN A 546 -1.63 20.02 9.67
CA GLN A 546 -2.29 21.25 10.10
C GLN A 546 -3.65 21.48 9.45
N ASP A 547 -3.90 20.95 8.27
CA ASP A 547 -5.17 21.11 7.56
C ASP A 547 -6.23 20.08 7.97
N TYR A 548 -5.84 19.03 8.69
CA TYR A 548 -6.72 18.01 9.25
C TYR A 548 -7.68 17.37 8.23
N VAL A 549 -7.33 17.34 6.95
CA VAL A 549 -8.14 16.68 5.90
C VAL A 549 -7.95 15.18 5.92
N VAL A 550 -6.84 14.75 6.47
CA VAL A 550 -6.51 13.38 6.77
C VAL A 550 -5.96 13.30 8.19
N ILE A 551 -6.45 12.36 8.95
CA ILE A 551 -6.07 12.14 10.34
C ILE A 551 -5.30 10.82 10.40
N PRO A 552 -3.96 10.85 10.50
CA PRO A 552 -3.16 9.66 10.72
C PRO A 552 -3.50 9.04 12.08
N LEU A 553 -3.65 7.74 12.13
CA LEU A 553 -4.02 7.00 13.35
C LEU A 553 -2.86 6.16 13.86
N VAL A 554 -2.43 5.20 13.06
CA VAL A 554 -1.44 4.19 13.45
C VAL A 554 -0.50 3.92 12.27
N ARG A 555 0.82 4.03 12.50
CA ARG A 555 1.81 3.40 11.65
C ARG A 555 1.67 1.89 11.83
N ARG A 556 1.20 1.22 10.80
CA ARG A 556 0.84 -0.19 10.88
C ARG A 556 1.91 -1.06 10.26
N ALA A 557 2.33 -2.09 11.00
CA ALA A 557 3.20 -3.11 10.45
C ALA A 557 2.46 -4.05 9.49
N VAL A 558 3.18 -4.57 8.50
CA VAL A 558 2.82 -5.83 7.84
C VAL A 558 3.15 -6.95 8.82
N THR A 559 2.17 -7.79 9.13
CA THR A 559 2.33 -8.89 10.09
C THR A 559 2.34 -10.22 9.36
N ASN A 560 3.46 -10.93 9.41
CA ASN A 560 3.60 -12.22 8.76
C ASN A 560 3.77 -13.32 9.82
N ALA A 561 3.22 -14.51 9.56
CA ALA A 561 3.50 -15.67 10.37
C ALA A 561 4.58 -16.52 9.69
N LEU A 562 5.58 -16.93 10.46
CA LEU A 562 6.72 -17.73 10.00
C LEU A 562 6.87 -18.98 10.87
N SER A 563 7.01 -20.12 10.22
CA SER A 563 7.28 -21.40 10.88
C SER A 563 8.71 -21.45 11.43
N ASN A 564 8.88 -22.08 12.61
CA ASN A 564 10.22 -22.36 13.16
C ASN A 564 11.05 -23.32 12.28
N ARG A 565 10.49 -23.85 11.20
CA ARG A 565 11.21 -24.70 10.23
C ARG A 565 11.99 -23.92 9.19
N VAL A 566 11.78 -22.60 9.08
CA VAL A 566 12.37 -21.73 8.06
C VAL A 566 13.28 -20.71 8.71
N THR A 567 14.44 -20.47 8.12
CA THR A 567 15.41 -19.44 8.47
C THR A 567 15.86 -18.69 7.21
N GLY A 568 16.57 -17.58 7.38
CA GLY A 568 17.09 -16.75 6.27
C GLY A 568 16.05 -15.80 5.67
N VAL A 569 14.96 -15.54 6.36
CA VAL A 569 13.94 -14.56 5.98
C VAL A 569 14.38 -13.19 6.49
N ASP A 570 14.57 -12.22 5.60
CA ASP A 570 14.95 -10.86 5.93
C ASP A 570 13.84 -9.87 5.52
N PRO A 571 12.90 -9.54 6.42
CA PRO A 571 11.74 -8.74 6.06
C PRO A 571 12.09 -7.28 5.79
N THR A 572 11.79 -6.80 4.59
CA THR A 572 11.91 -5.38 4.23
C THR A 572 10.53 -4.72 4.11
N PRO A 573 10.38 -3.44 4.49
CA PRO A 573 9.16 -2.68 4.19
C PRO A 573 9.09 -2.15 2.75
N TRP A 574 10.16 -2.29 1.95
CA TRP A 574 10.37 -1.61 0.68
C TRP A 574 10.28 -2.50 -0.56
N ASP A 575 10.14 -3.81 -0.37
CA ASP A 575 9.89 -4.78 -1.42
C ASP A 575 8.85 -5.79 -0.94
N THR A 576 8.55 -6.81 -1.72
CA THR A 576 7.67 -7.92 -1.34
C THR A 576 8.29 -8.74 -0.21
N SER A 577 7.47 -9.51 0.52
CA SER A 577 7.97 -10.44 1.54
C SER A 577 8.82 -11.59 0.93
N THR A 578 8.71 -11.78 -0.40
CA THR A 578 9.42 -12.81 -1.16
C THR A 578 10.69 -12.32 -1.84
N TRP A 579 11.13 -11.08 -1.57
CA TRP A 579 12.25 -10.43 -2.25
C TRP A 579 13.57 -11.21 -2.14
N ASP A 580 13.78 -11.87 -1.00
CA ASP A 580 14.95 -12.68 -0.64
C ASP A 580 14.69 -14.19 -0.62
N ILE A 581 13.56 -14.66 -1.19
CA ILE A 581 13.10 -16.06 -1.10
C ILE A 581 14.15 -17.08 -1.59
N GLY A 582 15.11 -16.66 -2.39
CA GLY A 582 16.24 -17.48 -2.83
C GLY A 582 17.20 -17.87 -1.70
N THR A 583 17.17 -17.16 -0.56
CA THR A 583 18.03 -17.41 0.62
C THR A 583 17.32 -18.19 1.72
N TRP A 584 15.99 -18.32 1.66
CA TRP A 584 15.23 -19.04 2.66
C TRP A 584 15.62 -20.51 2.71
N SER A 585 15.84 -21.02 3.91
CA SER A 585 16.36 -22.37 4.10
C SER A 585 15.66 -23.13 5.23
N PRO A 586 15.60 -24.49 5.15
CA PRO A 586 15.15 -25.29 6.28
C PRO A 586 16.13 -25.14 7.46
N VAL A 587 15.61 -24.99 8.67
CA VAL A 587 16.43 -25.00 9.91
C VAL A 587 17.20 -26.32 10.03
N GLY A 588 18.50 -26.24 10.27
CA GLY A 588 19.41 -27.40 10.30
C GLY A 588 19.86 -27.88 8.91
N GLY A 589 19.52 -27.17 7.84
CA GLY A 589 20.07 -27.38 6.49
C GLY A 589 21.49 -26.81 6.35
N ALA A 590 22.19 -27.14 5.26
CA ALA A 590 23.59 -26.78 4.99
C ALA A 590 23.89 -25.26 4.87
N ALA A 591 22.88 -24.38 5.01
CA ALA A 591 23.01 -22.92 4.94
C ALA A 591 23.26 -22.21 6.29
N ASP A 592 23.26 -22.94 7.41
CA ASP A 592 23.47 -22.39 8.77
C ASP A 592 24.91 -21.89 9.04
N VAL A 593 25.71 -21.60 8.04
CA VAL A 593 27.10 -21.12 8.16
C VAL A 593 27.22 -19.65 7.68
N ARG A 594 26.29 -18.79 8.07
CA ARG A 594 26.61 -17.35 8.18
C ARG A 594 26.80 -17.03 9.65
N GLU A 595 28.02 -16.61 10.02
CA GLU A 595 28.35 -16.14 11.37
C GLU A 595 27.29 -15.14 11.83
N GLU A 596 26.61 -15.48 12.94
CA GLU A 596 25.79 -14.53 13.69
C GLU A 596 26.65 -13.32 14.04
N ALA A 597 26.34 -12.17 13.46
CA ALA A 597 26.72 -10.90 14.03
C ALA A 597 25.92 -10.78 15.35
N VAL A 598 26.59 -11.03 16.45
CA VAL A 598 26.06 -10.91 17.80
C VAL A 598 25.69 -9.45 18.04
N GLU A 599 24.43 -9.09 17.87
CA GLU A 599 23.89 -7.88 18.48
C GLU A 599 23.84 -8.07 20.01
N PRO A 600 24.22 -7.06 20.81
CA PRO A 600 24.22 -7.21 22.26
C PRO A 600 22.78 -7.35 22.77
N GLU A 601 22.51 -8.45 23.50
CA GLU A 601 21.31 -8.62 24.29
C GLU A 601 21.07 -7.40 25.18
N VAL A 602 20.00 -6.68 24.92
CA VAL A 602 19.48 -5.70 25.89
C VAL A 602 18.72 -6.49 26.95
N GLU A 603 19.40 -6.73 28.05
CA GLU A 603 18.85 -7.36 29.25
C GLU A 603 17.76 -6.45 29.84
N ILE A 604 16.48 -6.75 29.53
CA ILE A 604 15.34 -6.09 30.17
C ILE A 604 15.18 -6.68 31.56
N THR A 605 15.75 -6.01 32.55
CA THR A 605 15.44 -6.30 33.96
C THR A 605 13.98 -5.96 34.25
N PRO A 606 13.19 -6.89 34.83
CA PRO A 606 11.82 -6.58 35.27
C PRO A 606 11.89 -5.55 36.41
N VAL A 607 11.22 -4.42 36.24
CA VAL A 607 10.98 -3.47 37.33
C VAL A 607 9.87 -4.07 38.20
N GLU A 608 10.22 -4.55 39.39
CA GLU A 608 9.26 -4.86 40.43
C GLU A 608 8.52 -3.59 40.88
N PRO A 609 7.20 -3.64 41.15
CA PRO A 609 6.47 -2.49 41.67
C PRO A 609 6.87 -2.23 43.12
N GLU A 610 7.51 -1.08 43.38
CA GLU A 610 7.73 -0.60 44.76
C GLU A 610 6.39 -0.32 45.45
N ALA A 611 6.20 -0.99 46.58
CA ALA A 611 5.10 -0.75 47.47
C ALA A 611 5.30 0.57 48.22
N THR A 612 4.49 1.57 47.93
CA THR A 612 4.44 2.83 48.70
C THR A 612 3.72 2.62 50.01
N GLY A 613 4.49 2.57 51.11
CA GLY A 613 3.99 2.83 52.47
C GLY A 613 4.07 4.31 52.81
N PRO A 614 3.25 4.81 53.73
CA PRO A 614 3.15 6.25 53.99
C PRO A 614 4.27 6.73 54.90
N GLU A 615 5.04 7.75 54.48
CA GLU A 615 5.92 8.50 55.36
C GLU A 615 5.57 10.00 55.38
N ASP A 616 5.52 10.39 56.53
CA ASP A 616 5.35 11.54 57.40
C ASP A 616 5.80 12.95 56.85
N VAL A 617 5.01 13.93 57.18
CA VAL A 617 5.14 15.35 56.81
C VAL A 617 6.20 16.00 57.67
N GLY A 618 7.20 16.58 57.07
CA GLY A 618 8.20 17.46 57.70
C GLY A 618 8.40 18.72 56.90
N GLU A 619 7.87 19.78 57.42
CA GLU A 619 7.89 21.18 56.99
C GLU A 619 9.29 21.77 57.11
N THR A 620 9.87 22.38 56.04
CA THR A 620 10.71 23.59 56.13
C THR A 620 10.84 24.23 54.73
N ALA A 621 10.31 25.43 54.64
CA ALA A 621 10.48 26.36 53.52
C ALA A 621 11.80 27.16 53.64
N GLU A 622 12.57 27.24 52.56
CA GLU A 622 13.50 28.35 52.33
C GLU A 622 13.25 28.97 50.94
N PRO A 623 13.44 30.30 50.78
CA PRO A 623 12.96 31.03 49.60
C PRO A 623 14.04 31.10 48.51
N LEU A 624 13.59 30.89 47.23
CA LEU A 624 14.41 31.08 46.04
C LEU A 624 14.61 32.57 45.73
N GLU A 625 15.90 32.94 45.61
CA GLU A 625 16.36 34.24 45.15
C GLU A 625 15.97 34.53 43.69
N SER A 626 15.61 35.75 43.43
CA SER A 626 15.24 36.33 42.14
C SER A 626 16.49 36.63 41.28
N VAL A 627 16.49 36.14 40.02
CA VAL A 627 17.49 36.53 39.00
C VAL A 627 16.93 37.69 38.19
N PRO A 628 17.68 38.76 37.90
CA PRO A 628 17.19 39.98 37.24
C PRO A 628 17.12 39.82 35.72
N VAL A 629 16.03 40.33 35.16
CA VAL A 629 15.75 40.50 33.75
C VAL A 629 16.56 41.66 33.17
N ALA A 630 17.29 41.45 32.09
CA ALA A 630 17.94 42.52 31.33
C ALA A 630 16.98 43.18 30.33
N PRO A 631 17.09 44.50 30.10
CA PRO A 631 16.17 45.23 29.21
C PRO A 631 16.52 45.08 27.73
N PRO A 632 15.57 45.36 26.82
CA PRO A 632 15.77 45.24 25.39
C PRO A 632 16.68 46.32 24.82
N ARG A 633 17.48 45.97 23.81
CA ARG A 633 18.27 46.95 23.03
C ARG A 633 17.37 47.49 21.91
N GLU A 634 17.31 48.83 21.87
CA GLU A 634 16.85 49.58 20.72
C GLU A 634 17.98 49.78 19.71
N ASP A 635 17.60 49.73 18.43
CA ASP A 635 18.16 50.36 17.24
C ASP A 635 19.62 50.14 16.83
N GLU A 636 19.83 49.44 15.70
CA GLU A 636 20.19 50.07 14.39
C GLU A 636 20.00 49.06 13.24
#